data_b3d0dc3e7cbd643f47a71645ad9b6320
#
_entry.id   b3d0dc3e7cbd643f47a71645ad9b6320
#
_cell.length_a   1.000
_cell.length_b   1.000
_cell.length_c   1.000
_cell.angle_alpha   90.00
_cell.angle_beta   90.00
_cell.angle_gamma   90.00
#
_symmetry.space_group_name_H-M   'P 1'
#
loop_
_entity.id
_entity.type
_entity.pdbx_description
1 polymer ?
#
loop_
_entity_poly.entity_id
_entity_poly.type
_entity_poly.pdbx_seq_one_letter_code
_entity_poly.pdbx_strand_id
1 'polypeptide(L)'
;MIKEVIILHDVDGRIYFDGIKQLLENGEIDEIKYYESIVIKRLLKKVVSRNISASDIRTFKNNLLFRLKIPFIKNKTILLGMAPYNVRFVWYGLLARKNNVIYHTSWPYWWTNNVPCKIPFFTNFLKNIFINYFKRFNFYYCGISKKSCESLGLHIANKNRIYTIPHAVDLSIFKGSTALSLERKSIKIAFVGRMVKEKGIHDLITLVKRCDSYFEFTFIGDGELLDLVKRELGEYKNVKITGRISDKNKIANLLSLSDVFILPSRKIEGWEELFGISLIEAMSAGLVVISTNHIGPTEIITNHVNGFIVNDDEKLVDNIYDLLKNMDFNSSFIQEVKRQARLKANEYSIDSISRKWGDLFDSIK
;
A
#
# COMPACT_ATOMS: atom_id res chain seq x y z
N MET A 1 15.97 18.73 -15.84
CA MET A 1 14.50 18.58 -15.88
C MET A 1 14.15 17.39 -16.74
N ILE A 2 13.34 16.46 -16.26
CA ILE A 2 12.88 15.30 -17.06
C ILE A 2 11.65 15.77 -17.85
N LYS A 3 11.75 15.73 -19.19
CA LYS A 3 10.65 16.20 -20.05
C LYS A 3 9.40 15.29 -19.98
N GLU A 4 9.60 13.98 -19.86
CA GLU A 4 8.48 13.03 -19.92
C GLU A 4 8.78 11.79 -19.08
N VAL A 5 7.84 11.40 -18.23
CA VAL A 5 7.83 10.12 -17.50
C VAL A 5 6.72 9.23 -18.05
N ILE A 6 7.08 8.02 -18.47
CA ILE A 6 6.12 7.01 -18.90
C ILE A 6 5.93 6.01 -17.77
N ILE A 7 4.72 5.88 -17.26
CA ILE A 7 4.35 4.90 -16.23
C ILE A 7 3.60 3.75 -16.90
N LEU A 8 4.23 2.57 -16.92
CA LEU A 8 3.62 1.32 -17.37
C LEU A 8 3.43 0.39 -16.17
N HIS A 9 2.20 0.17 -15.77
CA HIS A 9 1.87 -0.61 -14.58
C HIS A 9 0.87 -1.73 -14.90
N ASP A 10 0.79 -2.76 -14.03
CA ASP A 10 -0.17 -3.87 -14.22
C ASP A 10 -1.62 -3.40 -14.09
N VAL A 11 -1.87 -2.38 -13.28
CA VAL A 11 -3.18 -1.72 -13.14
C VAL A 11 -3.05 -0.22 -13.39
N ASP A 12 -4.11 0.55 -13.22
CA ASP A 12 -4.06 2.00 -13.36
C ASP A 12 -3.03 2.61 -12.40
N GLY A 13 -1.90 3.05 -12.96
CA GLY A 13 -0.79 3.59 -12.16
C GLY A 13 -1.11 4.91 -11.47
N ARG A 14 -2.18 5.62 -11.88
CA ARG A 14 -2.54 6.92 -11.29
C ARG A 14 -2.86 6.87 -9.81
N ILE A 15 -3.22 5.69 -9.30
CA ILE A 15 -3.57 5.50 -7.87
C ILE A 15 -2.35 5.23 -6.95
N TYR A 16 -1.15 5.07 -7.52
CA TYR A 16 0.03 4.67 -6.74
C TYR A 16 1.17 5.70 -6.75
N PHE A 17 1.14 6.66 -7.68
CA PHE A 17 2.28 7.54 -7.94
C PHE A 17 1.96 9.02 -7.74
N ASP A 18 1.18 9.35 -6.68
CA ASP A 18 0.86 10.73 -6.32
C ASP A 18 2.12 11.57 -6.06
N GLY A 19 3.21 10.97 -5.53
CA GLY A 19 4.49 11.66 -5.39
C GLY A 19 5.12 12.09 -6.73
N ILE A 20 4.96 11.31 -7.80
CA ILE A 20 5.42 11.71 -9.15
C ILE A 20 4.48 12.76 -9.74
N LYS A 21 3.18 12.65 -9.47
CA LYS A 21 2.20 13.66 -9.89
C LYS A 21 2.49 15.02 -9.26
N GLN A 22 2.92 15.06 -8.00
CA GLN A 22 3.34 16.29 -7.33
C GLN A 22 4.53 16.94 -8.03
N LEU A 23 5.51 16.16 -8.55
CA LEU A 23 6.62 16.71 -9.34
C LEU A 23 6.15 17.36 -10.65
N LEU A 24 5.08 16.84 -11.27
CA LEU A 24 4.46 17.48 -12.43
C LEU A 24 3.78 18.81 -12.04
N GLU A 25 3.06 18.81 -10.92
CA GLU A 25 2.40 20.02 -10.41
C GLU A 25 3.39 21.11 -10.00
N ASN A 26 4.57 20.72 -9.51
CA ASN A 26 5.68 21.62 -9.18
C ASN A 26 6.47 22.10 -10.43
N GLY A 27 6.20 21.58 -11.63
CA GLY A 27 6.93 21.93 -12.85
C GLY A 27 8.32 21.27 -12.97
N GLU A 28 8.61 20.24 -12.16
CA GLU A 28 9.88 19.47 -12.20
C GLU A 28 9.88 18.41 -13.31
N ILE A 29 8.68 18.03 -13.76
CA ILE A 29 8.40 17.14 -14.89
C ILE A 29 7.38 17.85 -15.80
N ASP A 30 7.57 17.75 -17.13
CA ASP A 30 6.68 18.40 -18.09
C ASP A 30 5.42 17.56 -18.40
N GLU A 31 5.56 16.22 -18.42
CA GLU A 31 4.46 15.33 -18.81
C GLU A 31 4.57 13.95 -18.15
N ILE A 32 3.42 13.35 -17.77
CA ILE A 32 3.28 11.96 -17.36
C ILE A 32 2.32 11.21 -18.27
N LYS A 33 2.77 10.10 -18.84
CA LYS A 33 1.92 9.19 -19.63
C LYS A 33 1.70 7.87 -18.90
N TYR A 34 0.43 7.46 -18.80
CA TYR A 34 0.04 6.23 -18.12
C TYR A 34 -0.38 5.15 -19.10
N TYR A 35 0.19 3.95 -18.95
CA TYR A 35 -0.16 2.76 -19.71
C TYR A 35 -0.37 1.57 -18.78
N GLU A 36 -1.20 0.61 -19.21
CA GLU A 36 -1.52 -0.58 -18.44
C GLU A 36 -1.05 -1.85 -19.17
N SER A 37 -0.39 -2.75 -18.45
CA SER A 37 0.08 -4.00 -19.02
C SER A 37 -1.04 -5.03 -19.22
N ILE A 38 -2.11 -4.98 -18.41
CA ILE A 38 -3.23 -5.94 -18.43
C ILE A 38 -4.50 -5.42 -19.12
N VAL A 39 -4.41 -4.34 -19.92
CA VAL A 39 -5.55 -3.68 -20.56
C VAL A 39 -6.42 -4.65 -21.38
N ILE A 40 -5.83 -5.64 -22.05
CA ILE A 40 -6.57 -6.65 -22.84
C ILE A 40 -7.50 -7.47 -21.92
N LYS A 41 -6.96 -8.01 -20.83
CA LYS A 41 -7.74 -8.79 -19.85
C LYS A 41 -8.88 -7.97 -19.24
N ARG A 42 -8.60 -6.68 -18.95
CA ARG A 42 -9.61 -5.76 -18.42
C ARG A 42 -10.73 -5.50 -19.41
N LEU A 43 -10.38 -5.25 -20.67
CA LEU A 43 -11.37 -5.03 -21.73
C LEU A 43 -12.25 -6.28 -21.93
N LEU A 44 -11.64 -7.47 -22.03
CA LEU A 44 -12.38 -8.73 -22.17
C LEU A 44 -13.37 -8.93 -21.00
N LYS A 45 -12.96 -8.67 -19.76
CA LYS A 45 -13.86 -8.75 -18.59
C LYS A 45 -15.05 -7.80 -18.73
N LYS A 46 -14.84 -6.56 -19.21
CA LYS A 46 -15.90 -5.57 -19.43
C LYS A 46 -16.83 -5.96 -20.60
N VAL A 47 -16.28 -6.57 -21.66
CA VAL A 47 -17.08 -7.13 -22.76
C VAL A 47 -18.05 -8.19 -22.22
N VAL A 48 -17.52 -9.15 -21.45
CA VAL A 48 -18.33 -10.24 -20.87
C VAL A 48 -19.41 -9.69 -19.93
N SER A 49 -19.09 -8.66 -19.14
CA SER A 49 -20.05 -8.01 -18.24
C SER A 49 -20.98 -6.99 -18.92
N ARG A 50 -20.90 -6.83 -20.26
CA ARG A 50 -21.66 -5.85 -21.05
C ARG A 50 -21.57 -4.41 -20.54
N ASN A 51 -20.45 -4.05 -19.92
CA ASN A 51 -20.23 -2.73 -19.32
C ASN A 51 -19.01 -2.03 -19.94
N ILE A 52 -19.03 -1.84 -21.25
CA ILE A 52 -17.96 -1.18 -21.99
C ILE A 52 -18.33 0.28 -22.23
N SER A 53 -17.39 1.18 -21.95
CA SER A 53 -17.48 2.60 -22.26
C SER A 53 -16.59 3.00 -23.44
N ALA A 54 -16.88 4.12 -24.10
CA ALA A 54 -16.01 4.68 -25.14
C ALA A 54 -14.59 4.98 -24.61
N SER A 55 -14.47 5.36 -23.33
CA SER A 55 -13.18 5.57 -22.66
C SER A 55 -12.34 4.29 -22.54
N ASP A 56 -12.99 3.12 -22.36
CA ASP A 56 -12.28 1.83 -22.32
C ASP A 56 -11.68 1.48 -23.66
N ILE A 57 -12.43 1.70 -24.75
CA ILE A 57 -11.96 1.48 -26.12
C ILE A 57 -10.80 2.42 -26.45
N ARG A 58 -10.89 3.70 -26.06
CA ARG A 58 -9.81 4.68 -26.24
C ARG A 58 -8.56 4.28 -25.47
N THR A 59 -8.71 3.86 -24.22
CA THR A 59 -7.62 3.38 -23.38
C THR A 59 -6.96 2.15 -24.01
N PHE A 60 -7.75 1.19 -24.49
CA PHE A 60 -7.24 0.01 -25.19
C PHE A 60 -6.43 0.37 -26.43
N LYS A 61 -6.98 1.24 -27.31
CA LYS A 61 -6.30 1.71 -28.52
C LYS A 61 -4.96 2.36 -28.22
N ASN A 62 -4.93 3.27 -27.23
CA ASN A 62 -3.70 3.95 -26.81
C ASN A 62 -2.64 2.97 -26.31
N ASN A 63 -3.05 2.00 -25.50
CA ASN A 63 -2.16 0.96 -24.98
C ASN A 63 -1.64 0.03 -26.07
N LEU A 64 -2.46 -0.30 -27.09
CA LEU A 64 -2.05 -1.12 -28.23
C LEU A 64 -1.02 -0.37 -29.08
N LEU A 65 -1.28 0.90 -29.39
CA LEU A 65 -0.35 1.77 -30.14
C LEU A 65 0.98 1.94 -29.41
N PHE A 66 0.95 2.09 -28.08
CA PHE A 66 2.17 2.14 -27.27
C PHE A 66 3.00 0.86 -27.45
N ARG A 67 2.37 -0.32 -27.38
CA ARG A 67 3.07 -1.61 -27.55
C ARG A 67 3.75 -1.76 -28.91
N LEU A 68 3.10 -1.31 -29.97
CA LEU A 68 3.68 -1.32 -31.32
C LEU A 68 4.87 -0.36 -31.45
N LYS A 69 4.88 0.72 -30.67
CA LYS A 69 5.95 1.73 -30.68
C LYS A 69 7.16 1.36 -29.81
N ILE A 70 7.09 0.33 -28.93
CA ILE A 70 8.19 -0.04 -28.02
C ILE A 70 9.56 -0.10 -28.69
N PRO A 71 9.77 -0.71 -29.86
CA PRO A 71 11.09 -0.77 -30.51
C PRO A 71 11.68 0.61 -30.87
N PHE A 72 10.82 1.61 -31.01
CA PHE A 72 11.17 2.97 -31.47
C PHE A 72 11.26 3.97 -30.32
N ILE A 73 10.82 3.62 -29.10
CA ILE A 73 10.92 4.49 -27.92
C ILE A 73 12.37 4.57 -27.48
N LYS A 74 12.90 5.81 -27.37
CA LYS A 74 14.27 6.08 -26.97
C LYS A 74 14.37 7.37 -26.14
N ASN A 75 15.40 7.43 -25.29
CA ASN A 75 15.73 8.60 -24.47
C ASN A 75 14.56 9.07 -23.58
N LYS A 76 13.81 8.09 -22.99
CA LYS A 76 12.70 8.35 -22.09
C LYS A 76 12.99 7.80 -20.70
N THR A 77 12.41 8.40 -19.69
CA THR A 77 12.33 7.84 -18.33
C THR A 77 11.06 7.03 -18.20
N ILE A 78 11.20 5.73 -17.91
CA ILE A 78 10.09 4.77 -17.90
C ILE A 78 10.04 4.08 -16.55
N LEU A 79 8.91 4.20 -15.86
CA LEU A 79 8.61 3.43 -14.65
C LEU A 79 7.84 2.19 -15.05
N LEU A 80 8.42 1.02 -14.77
CA LEU A 80 7.87 -0.29 -15.10
C LEU A 80 7.42 -1.01 -13.82
N GLY A 81 6.13 -0.91 -13.49
CA GLY A 81 5.52 -1.56 -12.33
C GLY A 81 4.84 -2.88 -12.72
N MET A 82 5.53 -3.99 -12.51
CA MET A 82 5.04 -5.32 -12.87
C MET A 82 5.32 -6.32 -11.74
N ALA A 83 4.42 -7.31 -11.60
CA ALA A 83 4.65 -8.42 -10.70
C ALA A 83 5.93 -9.20 -11.09
N PRO A 84 6.65 -9.77 -10.11
CA PRO A 84 7.79 -10.63 -10.37
C PRO A 84 7.44 -11.77 -11.33
N TYR A 85 8.39 -12.08 -12.20
CA TYR A 85 8.29 -13.19 -13.18
C TYR A 85 7.07 -13.12 -14.11
N ASN A 86 6.56 -11.90 -14.34
CA ASN A 86 5.52 -11.69 -15.34
C ASN A 86 6.09 -11.90 -16.75
N VAL A 87 5.46 -12.80 -17.54
CA VAL A 87 5.91 -13.13 -18.89
C VAL A 87 5.98 -11.91 -19.82
N ARG A 88 5.15 -10.89 -19.58
CA ARG A 88 5.16 -9.64 -20.36
C ARG A 88 6.45 -8.85 -20.20
N PHE A 89 7.23 -9.10 -19.14
CA PHE A 89 8.53 -8.48 -18.94
C PHE A 89 9.50 -8.79 -20.08
N VAL A 90 9.39 -9.94 -20.72
CA VAL A 90 10.20 -10.30 -21.90
C VAL A 90 10.11 -9.22 -22.98
N TRP A 91 8.92 -8.64 -23.17
CA TRP A 91 8.71 -7.57 -24.15
C TRP A 91 9.00 -6.19 -23.59
N TYR A 92 8.45 -5.86 -22.43
CA TYR A 92 8.60 -4.52 -21.84
C TYR A 92 10.01 -4.24 -21.31
N GLY A 93 10.73 -5.27 -20.86
CA GLY A 93 12.14 -5.15 -20.45
C GLY A 93 13.07 -4.67 -21.57
N LEU A 94 12.69 -4.88 -22.84
CA LEU A 94 13.44 -4.36 -23.99
C LEU A 94 13.49 -2.81 -24.02
N LEU A 95 12.58 -2.14 -23.35
CA LEU A 95 12.62 -0.68 -23.20
C LEU A 95 13.94 -0.21 -22.57
N ALA A 96 14.55 -1.00 -21.68
CA ALA A 96 15.84 -0.66 -21.04
C ALA A 96 17.03 -0.64 -22.01
N ARG A 97 16.88 -1.05 -23.26
CA ARG A 97 17.94 -0.97 -24.27
C ARG A 97 18.28 0.46 -24.71
N LYS A 98 17.28 1.35 -24.69
CA LYS A 98 17.40 2.72 -25.24
C LYS A 98 16.79 3.78 -24.33
N ASN A 99 16.38 3.40 -23.11
CA ASN A 99 15.71 4.28 -22.17
C ASN A 99 16.23 4.06 -20.75
N ASN A 100 16.02 5.02 -19.87
CA ASN A 100 16.20 4.87 -18.43
C ASN A 100 14.96 4.18 -17.85
N VAL A 101 15.08 2.94 -17.42
CA VAL A 101 13.96 2.17 -16.90
C VAL A 101 14.10 1.95 -15.40
N ILE A 102 13.12 2.41 -14.64
CA ILE A 102 12.94 2.17 -13.21
C ILE A 102 12.01 0.97 -13.05
N TYR A 103 12.52 -0.15 -12.57
CA TYR A 103 11.69 -1.29 -12.23
C TYR A 103 11.11 -1.11 -10.84
N HIS A 104 9.78 -0.96 -10.74
CA HIS A 104 9.06 -0.74 -9.50
C HIS A 104 8.39 -2.03 -9.01
N THR A 105 8.55 -2.34 -7.71
CA THR A 105 8.02 -3.56 -7.10
C THR A 105 7.55 -3.34 -5.66
N SER A 106 6.46 -4.01 -5.29
CA SER A 106 6.04 -4.18 -3.90
C SER A 106 6.39 -5.55 -3.33
N TRP A 107 6.94 -6.46 -4.15
CA TRP A 107 7.13 -7.85 -3.77
C TRP A 107 8.37 -8.04 -2.89
N PRO A 108 8.23 -8.63 -1.67
CA PRO A 108 9.33 -8.76 -0.72
C PRO A 108 10.05 -10.12 -0.77
N TYR A 109 9.59 -11.06 -1.63
CA TYR A 109 10.11 -12.44 -1.69
C TYR A 109 10.71 -12.76 -3.06
N TRP A 110 11.56 -11.85 -3.58
CA TRP A 110 12.31 -12.09 -4.80
C TRP A 110 13.23 -13.29 -4.65
N TRP A 111 13.35 -14.10 -5.71
CA TRP A 111 14.25 -15.23 -5.83
C TRP A 111 13.93 -16.44 -4.92
N THR A 112 12.87 -16.37 -4.12
CA THR A 112 12.37 -17.49 -3.31
C THR A 112 11.37 -18.34 -4.11
N ASN A 113 10.83 -19.39 -3.47
CA ASN A 113 9.73 -20.17 -4.04
C ASN A 113 8.35 -19.52 -3.82
N ASN A 114 8.26 -18.51 -2.95
CA ASN A 114 7.04 -17.73 -2.74
C ASN A 114 6.92 -16.67 -3.84
N VAL A 115 6.40 -17.05 -5.00
CA VAL A 115 6.28 -16.17 -6.17
C VAL A 115 4.82 -16.04 -6.60
N PRO A 116 4.43 -14.86 -7.10
CA PRO A 116 3.06 -14.63 -7.56
C PRO A 116 2.73 -15.32 -8.89
N CYS A 117 3.70 -16.00 -9.50
CA CYS A 117 3.54 -16.70 -10.77
C CYS A 117 2.77 -18.01 -10.56
N LYS A 118 1.63 -18.15 -11.24
CA LYS A 118 0.76 -19.34 -11.14
C LYS A 118 1.21 -20.54 -12.00
N ILE A 119 2.35 -20.42 -12.71
CA ILE A 119 2.86 -21.50 -13.61
C ILE A 119 4.22 -21.95 -13.10
N PRO A 120 4.27 -22.91 -12.16
CA PRO A 120 5.54 -23.32 -11.49
C PRO A 120 6.63 -23.79 -12.46
N PHE A 121 6.25 -24.48 -13.54
CA PHE A 121 7.20 -25.01 -14.52
C PHE A 121 7.98 -23.89 -15.24
N PHE A 122 7.36 -22.74 -15.52
CA PHE A 122 8.02 -21.62 -16.18
C PHE A 122 8.72 -20.65 -15.22
N THR A 123 8.56 -20.81 -13.91
CA THR A 123 9.10 -19.85 -12.94
C THR A 123 10.62 -19.74 -13.03
N ASN A 124 11.34 -20.85 -13.10
CA ASN A 124 12.81 -20.84 -13.21
C ASN A 124 13.29 -20.23 -14.53
N PHE A 125 12.59 -20.50 -15.63
CA PHE A 125 12.88 -19.89 -16.91
C PHE A 125 12.69 -18.36 -16.87
N LEU A 126 11.58 -17.89 -16.30
CA LEU A 126 11.31 -16.46 -16.13
C LEU A 126 12.29 -15.81 -15.17
N LYS A 127 12.67 -16.47 -14.05
CA LYS A 127 13.73 -16.00 -13.16
C LYS A 127 15.04 -15.74 -13.93
N ASN A 128 15.46 -16.68 -14.76
CA ASN A 128 16.67 -16.52 -15.57
C ASN A 128 16.55 -15.35 -16.56
N ILE A 129 15.38 -15.14 -17.17
CA ILE A 129 15.15 -13.98 -18.03
C ILE A 129 15.31 -12.67 -17.24
N PHE A 130 14.69 -12.56 -16.07
CA PHE A 130 14.81 -11.37 -15.22
C PHE A 130 16.27 -11.12 -14.83
N ILE A 131 17.00 -12.15 -14.37
CA ILE A 131 18.42 -12.04 -14.03
C ILE A 131 19.24 -11.56 -15.24
N ASN A 132 19.01 -12.15 -16.43
CA ASN A 132 19.73 -11.79 -17.63
C ASN A 132 19.46 -10.34 -18.08
N TYR A 133 18.21 -9.89 -17.98
CA TYR A 133 17.85 -8.50 -18.30
C TYR A 133 18.47 -7.53 -17.29
N PHE A 134 18.41 -7.84 -15.99
CA PHE A 134 19.00 -7.01 -14.93
C PHE A 134 20.53 -6.94 -15.02
N LYS A 135 21.18 -7.99 -15.52
CA LYS A 135 22.64 -7.99 -15.79
C LYS A 135 23.00 -7.26 -17.09
N ARG A 136 22.16 -7.38 -18.13
CA ARG A 136 22.46 -6.88 -19.47
C ARG A 136 22.14 -5.41 -19.66
N PHE A 137 21.08 -4.91 -18.99
CA PHE A 137 20.58 -3.55 -19.19
C PHE A 137 20.68 -2.73 -17.91
N ASN A 138 20.82 -1.42 -18.08
CA ASN A 138 20.93 -0.48 -16.97
C ASN A 138 19.56 -0.12 -16.40
N PHE A 139 19.03 -0.98 -15.55
CA PHE A 139 17.83 -0.67 -14.75
C PHE A 139 18.19 0.14 -13.50
N TYR A 140 17.28 1.01 -13.12
CA TYR A 140 17.11 1.48 -11.76
C TYR A 140 16.01 0.66 -11.10
N TYR A 141 16.02 0.54 -9.78
CA TYR A 141 15.11 -0.33 -9.06
C TYR A 141 14.47 0.45 -7.93
N CYS A 142 13.17 0.30 -7.77
CA CYS A 142 12.41 0.98 -6.73
C CYS A 142 11.49 -0.02 -6.03
N GLY A 143 11.70 -0.21 -4.72
CA GLY A 143 10.82 -1.00 -3.86
C GLY A 143 10.01 -0.10 -2.93
N ILE A 144 8.79 -0.53 -2.60
CA ILE A 144 7.93 0.22 -1.65
C ILE A 144 8.36 0.02 -0.19
N SER A 145 9.19 -0.98 0.09
CA SER A 145 9.67 -1.35 1.42
C SER A 145 11.15 -1.71 1.38
N LYS A 146 11.85 -1.58 2.51
CA LYS A 146 13.24 -2.03 2.64
C LYS A 146 13.36 -3.51 2.28
N LYS A 147 12.42 -4.32 2.78
CA LYS A 147 12.39 -5.76 2.52
C LYS A 147 12.29 -6.10 1.03
N SER A 148 11.45 -5.37 0.27
CA SER A 148 11.35 -5.57 -1.19
C SER A 148 12.65 -5.18 -1.91
N CYS A 149 13.32 -4.11 -1.48
CA CYS A 149 14.61 -3.68 -2.02
C CYS A 149 15.74 -4.66 -1.70
N GLU A 150 15.85 -5.12 -0.45
CA GLU A 150 16.84 -6.11 0.00
C GLU A 150 16.70 -7.41 -0.80
N SER A 151 15.48 -7.94 -0.85
CA SER A 151 15.18 -9.17 -1.56
C SER A 151 15.48 -9.06 -3.05
N LEU A 152 14.99 -8.01 -3.72
CA LEU A 152 15.28 -7.75 -5.13
C LEU A 152 16.79 -7.63 -5.38
N GLY A 153 17.47 -6.93 -4.48
CA GLY A 153 18.88 -6.62 -4.56
C GLY A 153 19.83 -7.82 -4.53
N LEU A 154 19.40 -9.02 -4.15
CA LEU A 154 20.30 -10.20 -4.03
C LEU A 154 21.04 -10.52 -5.35
N HIS A 155 20.42 -10.26 -6.50
CA HIS A 155 21.01 -10.52 -7.82
C HIS A 155 21.36 -9.25 -8.62
N ILE A 156 21.35 -8.08 -7.96
CA ILE A 156 21.71 -6.80 -8.58
C ILE A 156 23.11 -6.42 -8.13
N ALA A 157 24.04 -6.26 -9.10
CA ALA A 157 25.44 -5.94 -8.82
C ALA A 157 25.59 -4.51 -8.27
N ASN A 158 24.93 -3.52 -8.88
CA ASN A 158 25.05 -2.12 -8.47
C ASN A 158 23.91 -1.74 -7.50
N LYS A 159 24.20 -1.82 -6.20
CA LYS A 159 23.26 -1.48 -5.13
C LYS A 159 22.88 0.02 -5.09
N ASN A 160 23.74 0.90 -5.61
CA ASN A 160 23.46 2.34 -5.65
C ASN A 160 22.30 2.71 -6.58
N ARG A 161 21.76 1.75 -7.34
CA ARG A 161 20.57 1.91 -8.20
C ARG A 161 19.29 1.39 -7.59
N ILE A 162 19.32 1.01 -6.31
CA ILE A 162 18.15 0.47 -5.58
C ILE A 162 17.66 1.54 -4.60
N TYR A 163 16.42 1.95 -4.77
CA TYR A 163 15.77 3.01 -4.00
C TYR A 163 14.56 2.46 -3.27
N THR A 164 14.39 2.87 -2.02
CA THR A 164 13.17 2.57 -1.25
C THR A 164 12.25 3.80 -1.28
N ILE A 165 11.20 3.74 -2.09
CA ILE A 165 10.22 4.81 -2.22
C ILE A 165 8.83 4.22 -1.96
N PRO A 166 8.28 4.42 -0.75
CA PRO A 166 6.94 3.96 -0.37
C PRO A 166 5.82 4.64 -1.18
N HIS A 167 4.60 4.14 -1.05
CA HIS A 167 3.43 4.85 -1.57
C HIS A 167 3.25 6.17 -0.82
N ALA A 168 2.91 7.22 -1.57
CA ALA A 168 2.49 8.48 -0.98
C ALA A 168 1.08 8.38 -0.43
N VAL A 169 0.82 9.07 0.67
CA VAL A 169 -0.50 9.18 1.29
C VAL A 169 -0.86 10.66 1.42
N ASP A 170 -2.04 11.02 0.94
CA ASP A 170 -2.57 12.37 1.14
C ASP A 170 -2.99 12.51 2.61
N LEU A 171 -2.13 13.16 3.39
CA LEU A 171 -2.33 13.39 4.82
C LEU A 171 -3.04 14.70 5.11
N SER A 172 -3.30 15.53 4.13
CA SER A 172 -3.86 16.88 4.30
C SER A 172 -5.23 16.88 4.98
N ILE A 173 -6.01 15.83 4.76
CA ILE A 173 -7.36 15.64 5.31
C ILE A 173 -7.38 14.90 6.63
N PHE A 174 -6.30 14.17 7.00
CA PHE A 174 -6.21 13.37 8.24
C PHE A 174 -5.60 14.17 9.38
N LYS A 175 -6.11 15.38 9.61
CA LYS A 175 -5.67 16.23 10.73
C LYS A 175 -6.45 15.82 11.97
N GLY A 176 -5.78 15.13 12.90
CA GLY A 176 -6.38 14.72 14.16
C GLY A 176 -6.77 15.92 15.03
N SER A 177 -7.77 15.72 15.88
CA SER A 177 -8.06 16.64 16.98
C SER A 177 -6.89 16.64 17.95
N THR A 178 -6.42 17.83 18.29
CA THR A 178 -5.44 18.04 19.39
C THR A 178 -6.12 18.16 20.76
N ALA A 179 -7.46 18.08 20.79
CA ALA A 179 -8.22 18.22 22.00
C ALA A 179 -7.98 17.03 22.95
N LEU A 180 -7.34 17.28 24.06
CA LEU A 180 -7.28 16.36 25.19
C LEU A 180 -8.66 16.35 25.84
N SER A 181 -9.40 15.26 25.67
CA SER A 181 -10.61 15.03 26.46
C SER A 181 -10.19 14.63 27.88
N LEU A 182 -10.42 15.50 28.85
CA LEU A 182 -10.05 15.28 30.26
C LEU A 182 -10.93 14.18 30.91
N GLU A 183 -12.13 13.94 30.41
CA GLU A 183 -13.03 12.86 30.87
C GLU A 183 -13.43 11.98 29.69
N ARG A 184 -12.84 10.79 29.60
CA ARG A 184 -13.21 9.78 28.61
C ARG A 184 -14.28 8.87 29.17
N LYS A 185 -15.47 8.89 28.55
CA LYS A 185 -16.57 7.95 28.87
C LYS A 185 -16.37 6.58 28.24
N SER A 186 -15.63 6.50 27.15
CA SER A 186 -15.37 5.28 26.38
C SER A 186 -14.08 5.45 25.56
N ILE A 187 -13.50 4.32 25.13
CA ILE A 187 -12.37 4.26 24.18
C ILE A 187 -12.92 3.86 22.82
N LYS A 188 -12.68 4.71 21.82
CA LYS A 188 -13.18 4.53 20.46
C LYS A 188 -12.13 3.88 19.57
N ILE A 189 -12.47 2.73 19.02
CA ILE A 189 -11.60 1.88 18.22
C ILE A 189 -12.09 1.88 16.78
N ALA A 190 -11.22 2.17 15.81
CA ALA A 190 -11.53 2.15 14.40
C ALA A 190 -10.79 1.00 13.67
N PHE A 191 -11.47 0.44 12.69
CA PHE A 191 -10.90 -0.38 11.63
C PHE A 191 -11.27 0.22 10.28
N VAL A 192 -10.31 0.37 9.38
CA VAL A 192 -10.52 0.80 7.99
C VAL A 192 -9.85 -0.18 7.04
N GLY A 193 -10.63 -0.85 6.20
CA GLY A 193 -10.07 -1.79 5.24
C GLY A 193 -11.10 -2.70 4.59
N ARG A 194 -10.61 -3.60 3.72
CA ARG A 194 -11.45 -4.65 3.17
C ARG A 194 -11.88 -5.61 4.27
N MET A 195 -13.16 -5.95 4.33
CA MET A 195 -13.66 -6.95 5.28
C MET A 195 -13.45 -8.36 4.72
N VAL A 196 -12.22 -8.84 4.82
CA VAL A 196 -11.77 -10.14 4.33
C VAL A 196 -10.93 -10.86 5.38
N LYS A 197 -10.77 -12.17 5.24
CA LYS A 197 -10.06 -13.01 6.22
C LYS A 197 -8.66 -12.49 6.54
N GLU A 198 -7.89 -12.12 5.51
CA GLU A 198 -6.51 -11.64 5.64
C GLU A 198 -6.38 -10.34 6.44
N LYS A 199 -7.46 -9.59 6.60
CA LYS A 199 -7.47 -8.36 7.42
C LYS A 199 -7.85 -8.62 8.89
N GLY A 200 -7.95 -9.89 9.31
CA GLY A 200 -8.22 -10.27 10.68
C GLY A 200 -9.65 -9.96 11.16
N ILE A 201 -10.63 -10.01 10.25
CA ILE A 201 -12.03 -9.70 10.59
C ILE A 201 -12.59 -10.67 11.63
N HIS A 202 -12.24 -11.96 11.59
CA HIS A 202 -12.67 -12.94 12.60
C HIS A 202 -12.09 -12.58 13.98
N ASP A 203 -10.84 -12.12 14.02
CA ASP A 203 -10.17 -11.71 15.26
C ASP A 203 -10.83 -10.45 15.83
N LEU A 204 -11.20 -9.49 14.97
CA LEU A 204 -11.93 -8.29 15.39
C LEU A 204 -13.31 -8.62 15.94
N ILE A 205 -14.04 -9.55 15.32
CA ILE A 205 -15.34 -10.04 15.84
C ILE A 205 -15.14 -10.64 17.24
N THR A 206 -14.14 -11.48 17.41
CA THR A 206 -13.82 -12.11 18.70
C THR A 206 -13.41 -11.06 19.74
N LEU A 207 -12.60 -10.08 19.36
CA LEU A 207 -12.18 -8.97 20.23
C LEU A 207 -13.39 -8.15 20.72
N VAL A 208 -14.31 -7.79 19.81
CA VAL A 208 -15.54 -7.04 20.18
C VAL A 208 -16.38 -7.82 21.20
N LYS A 209 -16.59 -9.12 20.98
CA LYS A 209 -17.37 -9.98 21.88
C LYS A 209 -16.75 -10.13 23.27
N ARG A 210 -15.41 -9.94 23.38
CA ARG A 210 -14.67 -9.98 24.65
C ARG A 210 -14.68 -8.67 25.40
N CYS A 211 -14.77 -7.54 24.67
CA CYS A 211 -14.76 -6.21 25.22
C CYS A 211 -16.11 -5.85 25.83
N ASP A 212 -16.08 -5.09 26.92
CA ASP A 212 -17.27 -4.48 27.53
C ASP A 212 -17.70 -3.20 26.79
N SER A 213 -18.75 -2.54 27.27
CA SER A 213 -19.31 -1.32 26.68
C SER A 213 -18.43 -0.08 26.80
N TYR A 214 -17.34 -0.17 27.54
CA TYR A 214 -16.33 0.90 27.62
C TYR A 214 -15.57 1.07 26.30
N PHE A 215 -15.52 0.02 25.46
CA PHE A 215 -14.90 0.05 24.14
C PHE A 215 -15.98 0.18 23.05
N GLU A 216 -15.89 1.23 22.25
CA GLU A 216 -16.76 1.47 21.10
C GLU A 216 -16.01 1.17 19.81
N PHE A 217 -16.63 0.41 18.91
CA PHE A 217 -15.98 -0.03 17.66
C PHE A 217 -16.63 0.58 16.42
N THR A 218 -15.81 1.06 15.48
CA THR A 218 -16.27 1.52 14.18
C THR A 218 -15.58 0.74 13.06
N PHE A 219 -16.37 -0.03 12.31
CA PHE A 219 -15.91 -0.79 11.15
C PHE A 219 -16.21 0.00 9.87
N ILE A 220 -15.14 0.36 9.11
CA ILE A 220 -15.23 1.13 7.88
C ILE A 220 -14.68 0.31 6.72
N GLY A 221 -15.53 -0.07 5.78
CA GLY A 221 -15.12 -0.83 4.61
C GLY A 221 -16.16 -1.83 4.12
N ASP A 222 -15.75 -2.64 3.15
CA ASP A 222 -16.60 -3.61 2.47
C ASP A 222 -15.75 -4.85 2.13
N GLY A 223 -16.40 -5.97 1.86
CA GLY A 223 -15.75 -7.22 1.49
C GLY A 223 -16.64 -8.43 1.75
N GLU A 224 -16.12 -9.61 1.43
CA GLU A 224 -16.85 -10.87 1.54
C GLU A 224 -17.36 -11.20 2.95
N LEU A 225 -16.72 -10.63 3.99
CA LEU A 225 -17.10 -10.83 5.40
C LEU A 225 -17.98 -9.71 5.98
N LEU A 226 -18.43 -8.73 5.18
CA LEU A 226 -19.28 -7.64 5.68
C LEU A 226 -20.60 -8.19 6.28
N ASP A 227 -21.24 -9.14 5.61
CA ASP A 227 -22.50 -9.71 6.10
C ASP A 227 -22.28 -10.56 7.35
N LEU A 228 -21.12 -11.20 7.49
CA LEU A 228 -20.74 -11.86 8.73
C LEU A 228 -20.61 -10.84 9.87
N VAL A 229 -19.91 -9.73 9.66
CA VAL A 229 -19.74 -8.66 10.66
C VAL A 229 -21.11 -8.12 11.09
N LYS A 230 -22.01 -7.85 10.16
CA LYS A 230 -23.38 -7.37 10.47
C LYS A 230 -24.18 -8.40 11.27
N ARG A 231 -24.10 -9.67 10.91
CA ARG A 231 -24.82 -10.75 11.61
C ARG A 231 -24.30 -10.95 13.04
N GLU A 232 -22.99 -10.93 13.23
CA GLU A 232 -22.36 -11.23 14.51
C GLU A 232 -22.33 -10.03 15.48
N LEU A 233 -22.31 -8.80 14.95
CA LEU A 233 -22.11 -7.58 15.73
C LEU A 233 -23.19 -6.52 15.56
N GLY A 234 -24.17 -6.71 14.67
CA GLY A 234 -25.19 -5.71 14.36
C GLY A 234 -26.09 -5.32 15.55
N GLU A 235 -26.27 -6.22 16.52
CA GLU A 235 -27.06 -5.97 17.74
C GLU A 235 -26.27 -5.29 18.88
N TYR A 236 -24.93 -5.15 18.72
CA TYR A 236 -24.09 -4.54 19.74
C TYR A 236 -24.21 -3.02 19.70
N LYS A 237 -24.70 -2.38 20.75
CA LYS A 237 -24.93 -0.92 20.83
C LYS A 237 -23.63 -0.10 20.74
N ASN A 238 -22.51 -0.69 21.10
CA ASN A 238 -21.17 -0.10 21.04
C ASN A 238 -20.44 -0.38 19.71
N VAL A 239 -21.14 -0.90 18.68
CA VAL A 239 -20.55 -1.20 17.37
C VAL A 239 -21.26 -0.41 16.29
N LYS A 240 -20.47 0.26 15.45
CA LYS A 240 -20.90 0.96 14.24
C LYS A 240 -20.29 0.30 13.00
N ILE A 241 -21.12 -0.11 12.05
CA ILE A 241 -20.69 -0.71 10.78
C ILE A 241 -21.17 0.21 9.65
N THR A 242 -20.23 0.83 8.93
CA THR A 242 -20.57 1.85 7.93
C THR A 242 -20.70 1.30 6.51
N GLY A 243 -20.13 0.12 6.22
CA GLY A 243 -19.92 -0.34 4.86
C GLY A 243 -18.85 0.50 4.15
N ARG A 244 -18.84 0.44 2.82
CA ARG A 244 -17.86 1.17 1.99
C ARG A 244 -18.13 2.68 2.02
N ILE A 245 -17.13 3.46 2.37
CA ILE A 245 -17.11 4.92 2.25
C ILE A 245 -16.11 5.28 1.16
N SER A 246 -16.57 6.01 0.13
CA SER A 246 -15.72 6.48 -0.97
C SER A 246 -15.14 7.88 -0.71
N ASP A 247 -15.78 8.65 0.15
CA ASP A 247 -15.36 10.00 0.53
C ASP A 247 -14.29 9.91 1.64
N LYS A 248 -13.06 10.25 1.28
CA LYS A 248 -11.93 10.25 2.22
C LYS A 248 -12.11 11.23 3.39
N ASN A 249 -12.81 12.34 3.20
CA ASN A 249 -13.08 13.29 4.30
C ASN A 249 -13.99 12.66 5.36
N LYS A 250 -14.96 11.85 4.96
CA LYS A 250 -15.79 11.09 5.92
C LYS A 250 -14.98 10.07 6.69
N ILE A 251 -14.03 9.38 6.03
CA ILE A 251 -13.11 8.45 6.71
C ILE A 251 -12.23 9.22 7.70
N ALA A 252 -11.65 10.35 7.28
CA ALA A 252 -10.82 11.20 8.13
C ALA A 252 -11.59 11.68 9.37
N ASN A 253 -12.85 12.10 9.22
CA ASN A 253 -13.70 12.51 10.33
C ASN A 253 -13.97 11.35 11.30
N LEU A 254 -14.22 10.14 10.81
CA LEU A 254 -14.42 8.97 11.67
C LEU A 254 -13.14 8.60 12.43
N LEU A 255 -11.98 8.67 11.77
CA LEU A 255 -10.70 8.45 12.41
C LEU A 255 -10.42 9.53 13.47
N SER A 256 -10.66 10.82 13.17
CA SER A 256 -10.41 11.91 14.13
C SER A 256 -11.24 11.81 15.41
N LEU A 257 -12.36 11.08 15.38
CA LEU A 257 -13.22 10.80 16.53
C LEU A 257 -12.83 9.52 17.27
N SER A 258 -11.80 8.81 16.81
CA SER A 258 -11.33 7.56 17.40
C SER A 258 -10.05 7.76 18.23
N ASP A 259 -9.77 6.84 19.14
CA ASP A 259 -8.59 6.84 20.00
C ASP A 259 -7.54 5.85 19.52
N VAL A 260 -8.01 4.71 19.03
CA VAL A 260 -7.19 3.57 18.61
C VAL A 260 -7.59 3.15 17.20
N PHE A 261 -6.61 2.75 16.44
CA PHE A 261 -6.78 2.07 15.17
C PHE A 261 -6.19 0.66 15.24
N ILE A 262 -6.95 -0.34 14.84
CA ILE A 262 -6.49 -1.73 14.87
C ILE A 262 -6.50 -2.31 13.47
N LEU A 263 -5.35 -2.83 13.03
CA LEU A 263 -5.20 -3.58 11.76
C LEU A 263 -4.57 -4.96 12.08
N PRO A 264 -5.36 -5.95 12.50
CA PRO A 264 -4.88 -7.25 12.96
C PRO A 264 -4.74 -8.23 11.79
N SER A 265 -4.04 -7.81 10.73
CA SER A 265 -3.86 -8.63 9.53
C SER A 265 -3.28 -10.00 9.86
N ARG A 266 -3.77 -11.04 9.16
CA ARG A 266 -3.33 -12.43 9.28
C ARG A 266 -2.54 -12.84 8.05
N LYS A 267 -1.39 -13.45 8.25
CA LYS A 267 -0.63 -14.07 7.18
C LYS A 267 -1.31 -15.34 6.72
N ILE A 268 -1.59 -15.41 5.45
CA ILE A 268 -2.14 -16.61 4.79
C ILE A 268 -1.27 -16.98 3.61
N GLU A 269 -1.49 -18.16 3.04
CA GLU A 269 -0.75 -18.60 1.86
C GLU A 269 -0.88 -17.57 0.71
N GLY A 270 0.25 -17.08 0.22
CA GLY A 270 0.31 -16.13 -0.88
C GLY A 270 -0.07 -14.69 -0.54
N TRP A 271 -0.37 -14.37 0.74
CA TRP A 271 -0.70 -13.02 1.13
C TRP A 271 -0.13 -12.62 2.50
N GLU A 272 0.35 -11.40 2.57
CA GLU A 272 0.83 -10.72 3.76
C GLU A 272 0.58 -9.21 3.63
N GLU A 273 0.42 -8.49 4.73
CA GLU A 273 0.32 -7.02 4.71
C GLU A 273 1.67 -6.41 4.32
N LEU A 274 1.75 -5.89 3.09
CA LEU A 274 3.01 -5.38 2.53
C LEU A 274 3.21 -3.87 2.73
N PHE A 275 2.18 -3.15 3.14
CA PHE A 275 2.27 -1.71 3.37
C PHE A 275 1.37 -1.27 4.52
N GLY A 276 0.11 -0.88 4.31
CA GLY A 276 -0.80 -0.41 5.35
C GLY A 276 -1.13 1.06 5.23
N ILE A 277 -1.74 1.48 4.11
CA ILE A 277 -2.14 2.88 3.88
C ILE A 277 -3.04 3.38 5.02
N SER A 278 -4.06 2.61 5.42
CA SER A 278 -4.97 2.99 6.50
C SER A 278 -4.28 3.15 7.85
N LEU A 279 -3.17 2.44 8.07
CA LEU A 279 -2.34 2.60 9.26
C LEU A 279 -1.69 3.98 9.29
N ILE A 280 -1.14 4.44 8.15
CA ILE A 280 -0.52 5.76 8.01
C ILE A 280 -1.57 6.87 8.14
N GLU A 281 -2.77 6.68 7.56
CA GLU A 281 -3.90 7.59 7.69
C GLU A 281 -4.32 7.75 9.18
N ALA A 282 -4.41 6.65 9.91
CA ALA A 282 -4.72 6.65 11.34
C ALA A 282 -3.62 7.31 12.19
N MET A 283 -2.34 7.05 11.90
CA MET A 283 -1.20 7.70 12.56
C MET A 283 -1.22 9.21 12.33
N SER A 284 -1.52 9.67 11.12
CA SER A 284 -1.67 11.09 10.80
C SER A 284 -2.84 11.72 11.55
N ALA A 285 -3.95 11.02 11.69
CA ALA A 285 -5.09 11.45 12.50
C ALA A 285 -4.78 11.45 14.02
N GLY A 286 -3.63 10.91 14.44
CA GLY A 286 -3.16 10.93 15.83
C GLY A 286 -3.74 9.83 16.70
N LEU A 287 -4.15 8.72 16.12
CA LEU A 287 -4.59 7.54 16.85
C LEU A 287 -3.39 6.75 17.39
N VAL A 288 -3.60 6.03 18.47
CA VAL A 288 -2.74 4.91 18.81
C VAL A 288 -3.00 3.80 17.80
N VAL A 289 -1.94 3.31 17.16
CA VAL A 289 -2.08 2.25 16.16
C VAL A 289 -1.59 0.92 16.70
N ILE A 290 -2.36 -0.14 16.48
CA ILE A 290 -2.04 -1.53 16.85
C ILE A 290 -2.11 -2.36 15.58
N SER A 291 -1.05 -3.09 15.25
CA SER A 291 -1.02 -3.97 14.09
C SER A 291 -0.19 -5.23 14.34
N THR A 292 -0.18 -6.14 13.39
CA THR A 292 0.55 -7.40 13.48
C THR A 292 1.96 -7.29 12.88
N ASN A 293 2.83 -8.24 13.23
CA ASN A 293 4.24 -8.30 12.84
C ASN A 293 4.46 -8.70 11.36
N HIS A 294 3.67 -8.09 10.45
CA HIS A 294 3.83 -8.22 9.01
C HIS A 294 4.84 -7.22 8.46
N ILE A 295 5.32 -7.43 7.24
CA ILE A 295 6.37 -6.60 6.61
C ILE A 295 5.99 -5.12 6.59
N GLY A 296 4.81 -4.77 6.09
CA GLY A 296 4.37 -3.38 6.00
C GLY A 296 4.29 -2.69 7.36
N PRO A 297 3.49 -3.21 8.31
CA PRO A 297 3.38 -2.65 9.64
C PRO A 297 4.71 -2.51 10.37
N THR A 298 5.62 -3.49 10.30
CA THR A 298 6.92 -3.43 10.99
C THR A 298 7.91 -2.43 10.39
N GLU A 299 7.71 -1.99 9.15
CA GLU A 299 8.48 -0.88 8.55
C GLU A 299 7.91 0.49 8.92
N ILE A 300 6.63 0.55 9.28
CA ILE A 300 5.93 1.78 9.65
C ILE A 300 5.97 1.99 11.17
N ILE A 301 5.71 0.95 11.95
CA ILE A 301 5.63 1.00 13.40
C ILE A 301 6.96 0.55 14.02
N THR A 302 7.56 1.42 14.82
CA THR A 302 8.56 1.06 15.81
C THR A 302 7.82 0.80 17.12
N ASN A 303 7.78 -0.47 17.55
CA ASN A 303 6.99 -0.93 18.68
C ASN A 303 7.27 -0.11 19.94
N HIS A 304 6.24 0.30 20.67
CA HIS A 304 6.24 1.17 21.85
C HIS A 304 6.76 2.59 21.62
N VAL A 305 7.11 2.99 20.38
CA VAL A 305 7.58 4.35 20.06
C VAL A 305 6.50 5.14 19.33
N ASN A 306 5.94 4.60 18.25
CA ASN A 306 4.92 5.26 17.44
C ASN A 306 3.68 4.41 17.18
N GLY A 307 3.51 3.34 17.94
CA GLY A 307 2.43 2.37 17.85
C GLY A 307 2.84 1.04 18.48
N PHE A 308 1.99 0.05 18.32
CA PHE A 308 2.19 -1.28 18.92
C PHE A 308 2.13 -2.38 17.87
N ILE A 309 3.09 -3.30 17.94
CA ILE A 309 3.13 -4.52 17.12
C ILE A 309 2.83 -5.71 18.02
N VAL A 310 1.85 -6.49 17.63
CA VAL A 310 1.50 -7.77 18.25
C VAL A 310 1.83 -8.91 17.30
N ASN A 311 2.08 -10.11 17.83
CA ASN A 311 2.37 -11.26 16.99
C ASN A 311 1.12 -11.75 16.27
N ASP A 312 1.28 -12.16 15.03
CA ASP A 312 0.26 -12.89 14.25
C ASP A 312 0.30 -14.37 14.62
N ASP A 313 -0.23 -14.69 15.81
CA ASP A 313 -0.30 -16.04 16.36
C ASP A 313 -1.68 -16.30 17.00
N GLU A 314 -1.82 -17.43 17.67
CA GLU A 314 -3.06 -17.84 18.31
C GLU A 314 -3.49 -16.92 19.47
N LYS A 315 -2.55 -16.18 20.07
CA LYS A 315 -2.79 -15.24 21.17
C LYS A 315 -3.09 -13.81 20.69
N LEU A 316 -3.24 -13.58 19.39
CA LEU A 316 -3.42 -12.23 18.83
C LEU A 316 -4.54 -11.45 19.54
N VAL A 317 -5.72 -12.06 19.69
CA VAL A 317 -6.86 -11.40 20.31
C VAL A 317 -6.62 -11.12 21.78
N ASP A 318 -6.01 -12.07 22.51
CA ASP A 318 -5.65 -11.91 23.93
C ASP A 318 -4.66 -10.75 24.10
N ASN A 319 -3.61 -10.73 23.28
CA ASN A 319 -2.57 -9.70 23.35
C ASN A 319 -3.13 -8.31 23.03
N ILE A 320 -4.03 -8.19 22.04
CA ILE A 320 -4.69 -6.91 21.73
C ILE A 320 -5.60 -6.48 22.88
N TYR A 321 -6.40 -7.39 23.42
CA TYR A 321 -7.32 -7.11 24.52
C TYR A 321 -6.57 -6.63 25.77
N ASP A 322 -5.50 -7.33 26.16
CA ASP A 322 -4.68 -7.00 27.32
C ASP A 322 -3.98 -5.65 27.13
N LEU A 323 -3.50 -5.36 25.92
CA LEU A 323 -2.92 -4.08 25.57
C LEU A 323 -3.94 -2.93 25.73
N LEU A 324 -5.16 -3.10 25.20
CA LEU A 324 -6.23 -2.11 25.31
C LEU A 324 -6.65 -1.87 26.77
N LYS A 325 -6.80 -2.94 27.55
CA LYS A 325 -7.26 -2.90 28.94
C LYS A 325 -6.26 -2.21 29.86
N ASN A 326 -4.96 -2.42 29.62
CA ASN A 326 -3.88 -1.89 30.46
C ASN A 326 -3.36 -0.52 29.97
N MET A 327 -3.89 0.02 28.87
CA MET A 327 -3.42 1.28 28.29
C MET A 327 -4.04 2.48 29.01
N ASP A 328 -3.21 3.29 29.68
CA ASP A 328 -3.62 4.60 30.17
C ASP A 328 -3.52 5.64 29.05
N PHE A 329 -4.65 5.93 28.42
CA PHE A 329 -4.75 6.88 27.32
C PHE A 329 -4.44 8.33 27.67
N ASN A 330 -4.38 8.67 28.95
CA ASN A 330 -4.05 10.01 29.43
C ASN A 330 -2.58 10.14 29.82
N SER A 331 -1.85 9.03 29.87
CA SER A 331 -0.42 9.03 30.22
C SER A 331 0.42 9.84 29.23
N SER A 332 1.47 10.46 29.74
CA SER A 332 2.47 11.15 28.90
C SER A 332 3.11 10.22 27.87
N PHE A 333 3.26 8.94 28.21
CA PHE A 333 3.77 7.92 27.32
C PHE A 333 2.87 7.75 26.07
N ILE A 334 1.56 7.58 26.25
CA ILE A 334 0.63 7.43 25.12
C ILE A 334 0.53 8.72 24.29
N GLN A 335 0.60 9.90 24.91
CA GLN A 335 0.66 11.16 24.18
C GLN A 335 1.93 11.26 23.32
N GLU A 336 3.07 10.79 23.84
CA GLU A 336 4.31 10.74 23.07
C GLU A 336 4.24 9.74 21.92
N VAL A 337 3.67 8.54 22.12
CA VAL A 337 3.41 7.55 21.06
C VAL A 337 2.58 8.17 19.92
N LYS A 338 1.50 8.89 20.24
CA LYS A 338 0.67 9.59 19.26
C LYS A 338 1.45 10.67 18.50
N ARG A 339 2.28 11.43 19.21
CA ARG A 339 3.14 12.46 18.60
C ARG A 339 4.13 11.83 17.62
N GLN A 340 4.81 10.78 18.03
CA GLN A 340 5.75 10.04 17.18
C GLN A 340 5.05 9.36 15.98
N ALA A 341 3.82 8.87 16.18
CA ALA A 341 3.00 8.34 15.08
C ALA A 341 2.77 9.41 13.99
N ARG A 342 2.37 10.63 14.36
CA ARG A 342 2.19 11.72 13.40
C ARG A 342 3.49 12.10 12.68
N LEU A 343 4.60 12.16 13.40
CA LEU A 343 5.92 12.43 12.78
C LEU A 343 6.28 11.33 11.76
N LYS A 344 6.06 10.09 12.13
CA LYS A 344 6.30 8.95 11.23
C LYS A 344 5.39 8.97 10.02
N ALA A 345 4.10 9.28 10.17
CA ALA A 345 3.16 9.41 9.07
C ALA A 345 3.64 10.45 8.03
N ASN A 346 4.21 11.58 8.47
CA ASN A 346 4.71 12.63 7.58
C ASN A 346 5.84 12.16 6.64
N GLU A 347 6.58 11.10 6.97
CA GLU A 347 7.57 10.51 6.07
C GLU A 347 6.93 9.90 4.80
N TYR A 348 5.61 9.63 4.85
CA TYR A 348 4.80 9.07 3.77
C TYR A 348 3.91 10.11 3.09
N SER A 349 3.99 11.39 3.48
CA SER A 349 3.24 12.47 2.82
C SER A 349 3.61 12.58 1.35
N ILE A 350 2.71 13.12 0.54
CA ILE A 350 2.94 13.37 -0.89
C ILE A 350 4.24 14.15 -1.09
N ASP A 351 4.48 15.21 -0.31
CA ASP A 351 5.69 16.03 -0.41
C ASP A 351 6.98 15.25 -0.07
N SER A 352 6.93 14.42 0.98
CA SER A 352 8.10 13.61 1.39
C SER A 352 8.44 12.55 0.34
N ILE A 353 7.43 11.91 -0.24
CA ILE A 353 7.61 10.90 -1.28
C ILE A 353 7.97 11.53 -2.61
N SER A 354 7.43 12.72 -2.92
CA SER A 354 7.80 13.49 -4.12
C SER A 354 9.29 13.79 -4.15
N ARG A 355 9.86 14.26 -3.03
CA ARG A 355 11.31 14.50 -2.91
C ARG A 355 12.14 13.25 -3.20
N LYS A 356 11.75 12.08 -2.66
CA LYS A 356 12.44 10.80 -2.94
C LYS A 356 12.39 10.42 -4.43
N TRP A 357 11.28 10.71 -5.12
CA TRP A 357 11.20 10.53 -6.57
C TRP A 357 12.08 11.53 -7.31
N GLY A 358 12.14 12.79 -6.86
CA GLY A 358 13.04 13.82 -7.39
C GLY A 358 14.50 13.37 -7.31
N ASP A 359 14.96 12.91 -6.13
CA ASP A 359 16.32 12.41 -5.90
C ASP A 359 16.66 11.24 -6.85
N LEU A 360 15.72 10.28 -7.02
CA LEU A 360 15.89 9.20 -7.98
C LEU A 360 15.99 9.73 -9.40
N PHE A 361 15.12 10.64 -9.81
CA PHE A 361 15.13 11.21 -11.15
C PHE A 361 16.38 12.03 -11.44
N ASP A 362 16.95 12.73 -10.45
CA ASP A 362 18.22 13.44 -10.58
C ASP A 362 19.41 12.50 -10.76
N SER A 363 19.37 11.34 -10.11
CA SER A 363 20.40 10.29 -10.28
C SER A 363 20.40 9.62 -11.66
N ILE A 364 19.33 9.80 -12.44
CA ILE A 364 19.15 9.21 -13.78
C ILE A 364 19.69 10.15 -14.89
N LYS A 365 19.80 11.44 -14.60
CA LYS A 365 20.32 12.44 -15.54
C LYS A 365 21.79 12.21 -15.84
#